data_5725b2d92134829db62a1c22f1638452
#
_entry.id   5725b2d92134829db62a1c22f1638452
#
_cell.length_a   1.000
_cell.length_b   1.000
_cell.length_c   1.000
_cell.angle_alpha   90.00
_cell.angle_beta   90.00
_cell.angle_gamma   90.00
#
_symmetry.space_group_name_H-M   'P 1'
#
loop_
_entity.id
_entity.type
_entity.pdbx_description
1 polymer ?
#
loop_
_entity_poly.entity_id
_entity_poly.type
_entity_poly.pdbx_seq_one_letter_code
_entity_poly.pdbx_strand_id
1 'polypeptide(L)' 'MKTELKRELFYCAKSLCNFVNEHQITKENIQAIVEDSEVYVLFYWEVTV' A
#
# COMPACT_ATOMS: atom_id res chain seq x y z
N MET A 1 0.49 14.95 -14.88
CA MET A 1 0.62 14.12 -13.67
C MET A 1 -0.73 13.62 -13.19
N LYS A 2 -0.81 12.36 -12.87
CA LYS A 2 -2.05 11.75 -12.41
C LYS A 2 -1.79 11.03 -11.10
N THR A 3 -2.67 11.25 -10.12
CA THR A 3 -2.57 10.62 -8.81
C THR A 3 -3.78 9.72 -8.62
N GLU A 4 -3.54 8.46 -8.31
CA GLU A 4 -4.61 7.50 -8.13
C GLU A 4 -4.48 6.82 -6.78
N LEU A 5 -5.62 6.58 -6.13
CA LEU A 5 -5.64 5.80 -4.92
C LEU A 5 -5.71 4.32 -5.29
N LYS A 6 -4.73 3.57 -4.83
CA LYS A 6 -4.62 2.14 -5.11
C LYS A 6 -4.86 1.34 -3.84
N ARG A 7 -5.27 0.11 -4.02
CA ARG A 7 -5.52 -0.80 -2.91
C ARG A 7 -4.80 -2.11 -3.18
N GLU A 8 -4.19 -2.68 -2.16
CA GLU A 8 -3.52 -3.97 -2.27
C GLU A 8 -3.85 -4.81 -1.05
N LEU A 9 -4.01 -6.11 -1.25
CA LEU A 9 -4.40 -7.04 -0.21
C LEU A 9 -3.24 -7.97 0.14
N PHE A 10 -2.99 -8.15 1.43
CA PHE A 10 -1.92 -9.02 1.91
C PHE A 10 -2.42 -9.92 3.02
N TYR A 11 -1.87 -11.13 3.08
CA TYR A 11 -2.25 -12.09 4.10
C TYR A 11 -1.30 -12.10 5.29
N CYS A 12 -0.18 -11.39 5.20
CA CYS A 12 0.72 -11.23 6.33
C CYS A 12 1.43 -9.88 6.24
N ALA A 13 1.85 -9.41 7.42
CA ALA A 13 2.49 -8.09 7.50
C ALA A 13 3.81 -8.05 6.74
N LYS A 14 4.52 -9.17 6.70
CA LYS A 14 5.80 -9.23 6.00
C LYS A 14 5.62 -8.97 4.50
N SER A 15 4.60 -9.55 3.91
CA SER A 15 4.32 -9.34 2.48
C SER A 15 4.00 -7.88 2.21
N LEU A 16 3.23 -7.26 3.10
CA LEU A 16 2.90 -5.84 2.97
C LEU A 16 4.17 -4.99 3.00
N CYS A 17 5.03 -5.25 3.97
CA CYS A 17 6.27 -4.49 4.10
C CYS A 17 7.16 -4.67 2.87
N ASN A 18 7.26 -5.89 2.37
CA ASN A 18 8.07 -6.17 1.18
C ASN A 18 7.53 -5.42 -0.03
N PHE A 19 6.21 -5.40 -0.18
CA PHE A 19 5.58 -4.69 -1.29
C PHE A 19 5.91 -3.19 -1.24
N VAL A 20 5.76 -2.59 -0.07
CA VAL A 20 6.02 -1.16 0.11
C VAL A 20 7.48 -0.85 -0.23
N ASN A 21 8.40 -1.70 0.22
CA ASN A 21 9.82 -1.47 -0.02
C ASN A 21 10.21 -1.69 -1.48
N GLU A 22 9.66 -2.72 -2.10
CA GLU A 22 9.96 -3.03 -3.50
C GLU A 22 9.45 -1.94 -4.45
N HIS A 23 8.27 -1.41 -4.17
CA HIS A 23 7.67 -0.37 -5.00
C HIS A 23 8.07 1.02 -4.57
N GLN A 24 8.92 1.11 -3.54
CA GLN A 24 9.44 2.39 -3.06
C GLN A 24 8.32 3.38 -2.75
N ILE A 25 7.26 2.86 -2.12
CA ILE A 25 6.14 3.70 -1.71
C ILE A 25 6.57 4.50 -0.49
N THR A 26 6.55 5.82 -0.62
CA THR A 26 6.99 6.69 0.46
C THR A 26 5.92 6.80 1.53
N LYS A 27 6.34 7.18 2.72
CA LYS A 27 5.44 7.35 3.85
C LYS A 27 4.31 8.31 3.53
N GLU A 28 4.60 9.37 2.80
CA GLU A 28 3.62 10.38 2.44
C GLU A 28 2.56 9.84 1.49
N ASN A 29 2.88 8.80 0.76
CA ASN A 29 1.96 8.21 -0.21
C ASN A 29 1.13 7.08 0.36
N ILE A 30 1.37 6.69 1.60
CA ILE A 30 0.55 5.68 2.26
C ILE A 30 -0.64 6.37 2.89
N GLN A 31 -1.84 6.04 2.42
CA GLN A 31 -3.06 6.65 2.92
C GLN A 31 -3.52 5.96 4.20
N ALA A 32 -3.56 4.64 4.19
CA ALA A 32 -4.03 3.90 5.35
C ALA A 32 -3.64 2.43 5.23
N ILE A 33 -3.50 1.77 6.36
CA ILE A 33 -3.33 0.32 6.43
C ILE A 33 -4.42 -0.18 7.35
N VAL A 34 -5.29 -1.03 6.81
CA VAL A 34 -6.42 -1.56 7.55
C VAL A 34 -6.23 -3.05 7.76
N GLU A 35 -6.39 -3.49 9.00
CA GLU A 35 -6.37 -4.91 9.32
C GLU A 35 -7.81 -5.37 9.49
N ASP A 36 -8.20 -6.38 8.70
CA ASP A 36 -9.55 -6.92 8.74
C ASP A 36 -9.49 -8.44 8.69
N SER A 37 -9.95 -9.09 9.75
CA SER A 37 -9.85 -10.54 9.92
C SER A 37 -8.40 -10.94 9.80
N GLU A 38 -8.00 -11.76 8.89
CA GLU A 38 -6.61 -12.20 8.78
C GLU A 38 -5.92 -11.57 7.57
N VAL A 39 -6.42 -10.43 7.11
CA VAL A 39 -5.86 -9.78 5.94
C VAL A 39 -5.48 -8.34 6.27
N TYR A 40 -4.52 -7.84 5.53
CA TYR A 40 -4.10 -6.45 5.63
C TYR A 40 -4.39 -5.78 4.30
N VAL A 41 -5.02 -4.62 4.36
CA VAL A 41 -5.35 -3.84 3.15
C VAL A 41 -4.54 -2.56 3.19
N LEU A 42 -3.74 -2.36 2.15
CA LEU A 42 -2.93 -1.16 2.01
C LEU A 42 -3.61 -0.22 1.02
N PHE A 43 -3.88 1.00 1.44
CA PHE A 43 -4.34 2.07 0.56
C PHE A 43 -3.18 3.05 0.36
N TYR A 44 -2.82 3.28 -0.88
CA TYR A 44 -1.69 4.15 -1.16
C TYR A 44 -1.95 4.96 -2.43
N TRP A 45 -1.26 6.09 -2.52
CA TRP A 45 -1.36 6.97 -3.67
C TRP A 45 -0.25 6.67 -4.66
N GLU A 46 -0.61 6.49 -5.90
CA GLU A 46 0.36 6.30 -6.97
C GLU A 46 0.33 7.50 -7.89
N VAL A 47 1.51 8.05 -8.13
CA VAL A 47 1.66 9.18 -9.04
C VAL A 47 2.21 8.69 -10.34
N THR A 48 1.49 8.93 -11.44
CA THR A 48 1.94 8.57 -12.78
C THR A 48 2.18 9.84 -13.57
N VAL A 49 3.23 9.81 -14.34
CA VAL A 49 3.62 10.96 -15.15
C VAL A 49 3.04 10.85 -16.54
#